data_84b6c6dfb85403d2d4226d715f36849f
#
_entry.id   84b6c6dfb85403d2d4226d715f36849f
#
_cell.length_a   1.000
_cell.length_b   1.000
_cell.length_c   1.000
_cell.angle_alpha   90.00
_cell.angle_beta   90.00
_cell.angle_gamma   90.00
#
_symmetry.space_group_name_H-M   'P 1'
#
loop_
_entity.id
_entity.type
_entity.pdbx_description
1 polymer ?
#
loop_
_entity_poly.entity_id
_entity_poly.type
_entity_poly.pdbx_seq_one_letter_code
_entity_poly.pdbx_strand_id
1 'polypeptide(L)'
;MIITVRLFAGLRERAGADHVELDLPDDARARDVLAAMDLLPGQCIVALDMEYASPDAPVRGDQEVALIPPVSGGAGPVRLVEITDQPLDLGAVSAAVRDPRAGAVVCFEGMTRDVEALDYEAYVEMARAKLHAIGEEEAARHGLCAVALVHRTGTVPLSEPSVIVAASAAHRGEAFAGARALIDRVKAEAPIWKVELTPEGEQRVEGVLPSWPT
;
A
#
# COMPACT_ATOMS: atom_id res chain seq x y z
N MET A 1 -18.25 -9.68 -26.93
CA MET A 1 -19.05 -8.44 -26.79
C MET A 1 -18.17 -7.28 -26.39
N ILE A 2 -18.41 -6.10 -26.97
CA ILE A 2 -17.68 -4.90 -26.58
C ILE A 2 -18.43 -4.24 -25.41
N ILE A 3 -17.71 -3.93 -24.33
CA ILE A 3 -18.23 -3.18 -23.18
C ILE A 3 -17.41 -1.92 -22.97
N THR A 4 -18.06 -0.85 -22.52
CA THR A 4 -17.38 0.38 -22.10
C THR A 4 -17.24 0.38 -20.59
N VAL A 5 -16.00 0.45 -20.11
CA VAL A 5 -15.68 0.43 -18.68
C VAL A 5 -15.24 1.81 -18.21
N ARG A 6 -15.95 2.36 -17.25
CA ARG A 6 -15.66 3.64 -16.63
C ARG A 6 -14.58 3.50 -15.57
N LEU A 7 -13.58 4.39 -15.61
CA LEU A 7 -12.41 4.37 -14.73
C LEU A 7 -12.42 5.56 -13.78
N PHE A 8 -11.92 5.34 -12.54
CA PHE A 8 -11.84 6.37 -11.51
C PHE A 8 -10.43 6.45 -10.93
N ALA A 9 -10.09 7.60 -10.33
CA ALA A 9 -8.86 7.87 -9.59
C ALA A 9 -7.60 7.36 -10.34
N GLY A 10 -6.70 6.64 -9.68
CA GLY A 10 -5.44 6.16 -10.27
C GLY A 10 -5.60 5.27 -11.51
N LEU A 11 -6.74 4.61 -11.73
CA LEU A 11 -7.00 3.87 -12.97
C LEU A 11 -7.16 4.80 -14.16
N ARG A 12 -7.86 5.92 -13.99
CA ARG A 12 -8.02 6.95 -15.00
C ARG A 12 -6.67 7.59 -15.37
N GLU A 13 -5.83 7.84 -14.38
CA GLU A 13 -4.47 8.40 -14.58
C GLU A 13 -3.59 7.43 -15.38
N ARG A 14 -3.60 6.13 -15.04
CA ARG A 14 -2.85 5.09 -15.75
C ARG A 14 -3.31 4.88 -17.18
N ALA A 15 -4.61 4.91 -17.43
CA ALA A 15 -5.18 4.72 -18.75
C ALA A 15 -5.10 5.98 -19.62
N GLY A 16 -4.92 7.16 -19.02
CA GLY A 16 -5.01 8.45 -19.71
C GLY A 16 -6.40 8.78 -20.24
N ALA A 17 -7.44 8.04 -19.80
CA ALA A 17 -8.82 8.16 -20.24
C ALA A 17 -9.78 7.82 -19.08
N ASP A 18 -10.99 8.38 -19.11
CA ASP A 18 -12.04 8.08 -18.13
C ASP A 18 -12.88 6.85 -18.48
N HIS A 19 -12.71 6.34 -19.71
CA HIS A 19 -13.35 5.13 -20.22
C HIS A 19 -12.37 4.31 -21.04
N VAL A 20 -12.53 2.99 -21.03
CA VAL A 20 -11.85 2.05 -21.94
C VAL A 20 -12.88 1.09 -22.53
N GLU A 21 -12.67 0.68 -23.77
CA GLU A 21 -13.45 -0.39 -24.40
C GLU A 21 -12.72 -1.71 -24.23
N LEU A 22 -13.43 -2.74 -23.76
CA LEU A 22 -12.94 -4.10 -23.62
C LEU A 22 -13.75 -5.04 -24.51
N ASP A 23 -13.05 -5.90 -25.24
CA ASP A 23 -13.68 -7.01 -25.98
C ASP A 23 -13.63 -8.26 -25.12
N LEU A 24 -14.79 -8.69 -24.61
CA LEU A 24 -14.93 -9.83 -23.72
C LEU A 24 -15.84 -10.90 -24.33
N PRO A 25 -15.71 -12.18 -23.91
CA PRO A 25 -16.66 -13.22 -24.25
C PRO A 25 -18.10 -12.86 -23.85
N ASP A 26 -19.09 -13.40 -24.57
CA ASP A 26 -20.51 -13.11 -24.30
C ASP A 26 -21.01 -13.67 -22.95
N ASP A 27 -20.27 -14.61 -22.35
CA ASP A 27 -20.50 -15.18 -21.03
C ASP A 27 -19.60 -14.61 -19.94
N ALA A 28 -18.93 -13.45 -20.21
CA ALA A 28 -18.01 -12.81 -19.28
C ALA A 28 -18.65 -12.44 -17.94
N ARG A 29 -17.83 -12.49 -16.92
CA ARG A 29 -18.20 -12.15 -15.53
C ARG A 29 -17.39 -10.95 -15.05
N ALA A 30 -17.80 -10.35 -13.93
CA ALA A 30 -17.10 -9.19 -13.36
C ALA A 30 -15.59 -9.43 -13.14
N ARG A 31 -15.17 -10.64 -12.77
CA ARG A 31 -13.75 -11.00 -12.66
C ARG A 31 -12.98 -10.92 -14.00
N ASP A 32 -13.65 -11.16 -15.12
CA ASP A 32 -13.02 -11.12 -16.44
C ASP A 32 -12.75 -9.67 -16.88
N VAL A 33 -13.54 -8.73 -16.40
CA VAL A 33 -13.28 -7.29 -16.55
C VAL A 33 -11.99 -6.90 -15.84
N LEU A 34 -11.78 -7.39 -14.61
CA LEU A 34 -10.53 -7.14 -13.86
C LEU A 34 -9.34 -7.75 -14.58
N ALA A 35 -9.45 -9.01 -15.03
CA ALA A 35 -8.39 -9.70 -15.74
C ALA A 35 -7.99 -9.01 -17.05
N ALA A 36 -8.97 -8.50 -17.81
CA ALA A 36 -8.71 -7.75 -19.05
C ALA A 36 -7.98 -6.41 -18.82
N MET A 37 -8.00 -5.90 -17.60
CA MET A 37 -7.30 -4.68 -17.18
C MET A 37 -6.00 -4.96 -16.41
N ASP A 38 -5.51 -6.21 -16.41
CA ASP A 38 -4.36 -6.66 -15.61
C ASP A 38 -4.49 -6.34 -14.10
N LEU A 39 -5.71 -6.45 -13.57
CA LEU A 39 -6.01 -6.21 -12.17
C LEU A 39 -6.28 -7.52 -11.43
N LEU A 40 -5.69 -7.65 -10.24
CA LEU A 40 -5.95 -8.79 -9.36
C LEU A 40 -7.25 -8.61 -8.57
N PRO A 41 -7.93 -9.71 -8.19
CA PRO A 41 -9.05 -9.64 -7.27
C PRO A 41 -8.68 -8.90 -5.98
N GLY A 42 -9.54 -7.96 -5.57
CA GLY A 42 -9.30 -7.11 -4.39
C GLY A 42 -8.59 -5.79 -4.66
N GLN A 43 -7.98 -5.59 -5.83
CA GLN A 43 -7.41 -4.28 -6.22
C GLN A 43 -8.47 -3.26 -6.63
N CYS A 44 -9.60 -3.73 -7.15
CA CYS A 44 -10.75 -2.90 -7.52
C CYS A 44 -12.05 -3.68 -7.30
N ILE A 45 -13.13 -2.95 -7.15
CA ILE A 45 -14.49 -3.46 -7.18
C ILE A 45 -15.07 -3.17 -8.56
N VAL A 46 -15.74 -4.16 -9.15
CA VAL A 46 -16.56 -3.94 -10.34
C VAL A 46 -17.95 -3.51 -9.89
N ALA A 47 -18.45 -2.42 -10.44
CA ALA A 47 -19.84 -2.06 -10.31
C ALA A 47 -20.54 -2.26 -11.66
N LEU A 48 -21.75 -2.82 -11.62
CA LEU A 48 -22.64 -3.02 -12.76
C LEU A 48 -23.92 -2.23 -12.46
N ASP A 49 -24.28 -1.31 -13.37
CA ASP A 49 -25.47 -0.44 -13.21
C ASP A 49 -25.50 0.28 -11.83
N MET A 50 -24.33 0.81 -11.40
CA MET A 50 -24.13 1.52 -10.12
C MET A 50 -24.25 0.65 -8.86
N GLU A 51 -24.33 -0.67 -8.97
CA GLU A 51 -24.32 -1.61 -7.84
C GLU A 51 -23.02 -2.43 -7.80
N TYR A 52 -22.49 -2.68 -6.60
CA TYR A 52 -21.29 -3.51 -6.45
C TYR A 52 -21.59 -4.96 -6.86
N ALA A 53 -20.80 -5.47 -7.80
CA ALA A 53 -20.96 -6.79 -8.35
C ALA A 53 -20.07 -7.81 -7.63
N SER A 54 -20.60 -9.03 -7.40
CA SER A 54 -19.75 -10.16 -7.02
C SER A 54 -18.82 -10.53 -8.18
N PRO A 55 -17.64 -11.13 -7.93
CA PRO A 55 -16.72 -11.56 -8.99
C PRO A 55 -17.35 -12.46 -10.04
N ASP A 56 -18.38 -13.22 -9.66
CA ASP A 56 -19.09 -14.16 -10.52
C ASP A 56 -20.36 -13.59 -11.18
N ALA A 57 -20.66 -12.31 -10.94
CA ALA A 57 -21.82 -11.65 -11.56
C ALA A 57 -21.62 -11.60 -13.09
N PRO A 58 -22.66 -11.95 -13.89
CA PRO A 58 -22.58 -11.88 -15.34
C PRO A 58 -22.55 -10.44 -15.81
N VAL A 59 -21.73 -10.15 -16.81
CA VAL A 59 -21.64 -8.83 -17.45
C VAL A 59 -22.43 -8.87 -18.78
N ARG A 60 -23.15 -7.81 -19.07
CA ARG A 60 -23.89 -7.64 -20.32
C ARG A 60 -23.43 -6.39 -21.08
N GLY A 61 -23.50 -6.44 -22.41
CA GLY A 61 -22.99 -5.36 -23.26
C GLY A 61 -23.76 -4.04 -23.17
N ASP A 62 -24.96 -4.04 -22.59
CA ASP A 62 -25.83 -2.87 -22.41
C ASP A 62 -25.76 -2.25 -21.00
N GLN A 63 -24.90 -2.81 -20.11
CA GLN A 63 -24.76 -2.33 -18.74
C GLN A 63 -23.72 -1.22 -18.61
N GLU A 64 -23.92 -0.31 -17.67
CA GLU A 64 -22.85 0.57 -17.21
C GLU A 64 -21.88 -0.25 -16.35
N VAL A 65 -20.64 -0.42 -16.82
CA VAL A 65 -19.58 -1.11 -16.12
C VAL A 65 -18.58 -0.09 -15.57
N ALA A 66 -18.26 -0.16 -14.29
CA ALA A 66 -17.30 0.73 -13.66
C ALA A 66 -16.28 -0.05 -12.83
N LEU A 67 -15.01 0.35 -12.92
CA LEU A 67 -13.94 -0.11 -12.03
C LEU A 67 -13.69 0.95 -10.96
N ILE A 68 -13.99 0.57 -9.72
CA ILE A 68 -13.86 1.44 -8.56
C ILE A 68 -12.63 0.98 -7.78
N PRO A 69 -11.50 1.70 -7.89
CA PRO A 69 -10.34 1.45 -7.04
C PRO A 69 -10.71 1.76 -5.59
N PRO A 70 -9.92 1.28 -4.61
CA PRO A 70 -10.08 1.69 -3.23
C PRO A 70 -10.14 3.21 -3.15
N VAL A 71 -11.23 3.73 -2.57
CA VAL A 71 -11.38 5.18 -2.41
C VAL A 71 -10.33 5.67 -1.42
N SER A 72 -9.66 6.78 -1.71
CA SER A 72 -8.83 7.50 -0.75
C SER A 72 -9.72 7.88 0.46
N GLY A 73 -9.62 7.11 1.53
CA GLY A 73 -10.56 7.13 2.67
C GLY A 73 -11.35 5.83 2.81
N GLY A 74 -10.95 4.74 2.12
CA GLY A 74 -11.58 3.43 2.16
C GLY A 74 -11.74 2.86 3.56
N ALA A 75 -12.77 2.01 3.75
CA ALA A 75 -13.23 1.43 5.00
C ALA A 75 -12.20 0.56 5.76
N GLY A 76 -11.02 0.30 5.21
CA GLY A 76 -9.93 -0.44 5.85
C GLY A 76 -9.08 0.42 6.80
N PRO A 77 -8.36 -0.20 7.72
CA PRO A 77 -7.47 0.52 8.65
C PRO A 77 -6.21 1.06 7.96
N VAL A 78 -5.77 0.49 6.85
CA VAL A 78 -4.57 0.94 6.12
C VAL A 78 -4.92 2.14 5.25
N ARG A 79 -4.43 3.32 5.63
CA ARG A 79 -4.75 4.61 5.00
C ARG A 79 -3.73 5.08 3.99
N LEU A 80 -2.47 4.69 4.19
CA LEU A 80 -1.36 5.09 3.32
C LEU A 80 -0.32 3.98 3.28
N VAL A 81 0.04 3.54 2.08
CA VAL A 81 1.22 2.71 1.83
C VAL A 81 1.94 3.28 0.63
N GLU A 82 3.19 3.70 0.85
CA GLU A 82 3.99 4.32 -0.19
C GLU A 82 5.44 3.82 -0.16
N ILE A 83 5.99 3.58 -1.34
CA ILE A 83 7.41 3.39 -1.58
C ILE A 83 7.81 4.50 -2.55
N THR A 84 8.73 5.37 -2.14
CA THR A 84 9.08 6.59 -2.88
C THR A 84 10.57 6.87 -2.81
N ASP A 85 11.12 7.58 -3.79
CA ASP A 85 12.48 8.11 -3.78
C ASP A 85 12.56 9.54 -3.21
N GLN A 86 11.39 10.12 -2.89
CA GLN A 86 11.32 11.48 -2.34
C GLN A 86 11.51 11.50 -0.82
N PRO A 87 11.96 12.63 -0.25
CA PRO A 87 11.98 12.82 1.20
C PRO A 87 10.62 12.58 1.85
N LEU A 88 10.63 11.90 3.00
CA LEU A 88 9.40 11.55 3.71
C LEU A 88 8.88 12.72 4.54
N ASP A 89 7.56 12.93 4.54
CA ASP A 89 6.87 13.97 5.33
C ASP A 89 6.11 13.34 6.51
N LEU A 90 6.67 13.48 7.71
CA LEU A 90 6.03 13.01 8.95
C LEU A 90 4.65 13.66 9.16
N GLY A 91 4.47 14.91 8.78
CA GLY A 91 3.20 15.62 8.93
C GLY A 91 2.10 14.98 8.08
N ALA A 92 2.40 14.68 6.82
CA ALA A 92 1.49 14.00 5.90
C ALA A 92 1.15 12.58 6.39
N VAL A 93 2.15 11.80 6.82
CA VAL A 93 1.96 10.43 7.33
C VAL A 93 1.12 10.44 8.62
N SER A 94 1.42 11.34 9.54
CA SER A 94 0.65 11.51 10.77
C SER A 94 -0.81 11.94 10.52
N ALA A 95 -1.01 12.81 9.53
CA ALA A 95 -2.36 13.25 9.15
C ALA A 95 -3.19 12.10 8.55
N ALA A 96 -2.56 11.20 7.79
CA ALA A 96 -3.24 10.08 7.14
C ALA A 96 -3.90 9.11 8.14
N VAL A 97 -3.35 8.98 9.36
CA VAL A 97 -3.89 8.06 10.39
C VAL A 97 -4.87 8.72 11.36
N ARG A 98 -5.27 9.96 11.12
CA ARG A 98 -6.30 10.60 11.96
C ARG A 98 -7.64 9.90 11.77
N ASP A 99 -8.23 9.50 12.88
CA ASP A 99 -9.53 8.81 12.90
C ASP A 99 -10.34 9.35 14.09
N PRO A 100 -11.65 9.62 13.92
CA PRO A 100 -12.50 10.13 15.02
C PRO A 100 -12.59 9.21 16.24
N ARG A 101 -12.29 7.92 16.08
CA ARG A 101 -12.28 6.91 17.13
C ARG A 101 -10.95 6.86 17.90
N ALA A 102 -9.90 7.50 17.37
CA ALA A 102 -8.56 7.43 17.92
C ALA A 102 -8.35 8.49 19.01
N GLY A 103 -7.95 8.04 20.19
CA GLY A 103 -7.45 8.87 21.28
C GLY A 103 -5.92 9.01 21.31
N ALA A 104 -5.21 8.24 20.48
CA ALA A 104 -3.75 8.27 20.40
C ALA A 104 -3.26 8.04 18.96
N VAL A 105 -2.19 8.76 18.60
CA VAL A 105 -1.40 8.54 17.37
C VAL A 105 0.04 8.35 17.79
N VAL A 106 0.70 7.31 17.26
CA VAL A 106 2.13 7.04 17.44
C VAL A 106 2.77 7.01 16.07
N CYS A 107 3.81 7.81 15.89
CA CYS A 107 4.66 7.79 14.70
C CYS A 107 6.06 7.32 15.09
N PHE A 108 6.63 6.46 14.27
CA PHE A 108 8.02 6.02 14.33
C PHE A 108 8.73 6.48 13.06
N GLU A 109 9.89 7.11 13.24
CA GLU A 109 10.80 7.45 12.15
C GLU A 109 12.09 6.63 12.31
N GLY A 110 12.44 5.88 11.26
CA GLY A 110 13.74 5.21 11.17
C GLY A 110 14.73 6.10 10.43
N MET A 111 15.72 6.61 11.17
CA MET A 111 16.69 7.58 10.66
C MET A 111 17.97 6.90 10.18
N THR A 112 18.60 7.47 9.14
CA THR A 112 19.98 7.15 8.75
C THR A 112 20.93 7.70 9.82
N ARG A 113 21.82 6.84 10.32
CA ARG A 113 22.80 7.20 11.37
C ARG A 113 24.13 6.54 11.12
N ASP A 114 25.20 7.09 11.70
CA ASP A 114 26.56 6.53 11.75
C ASP A 114 27.27 6.40 10.38
N VAL A 115 26.63 6.83 9.27
CA VAL A 115 27.17 6.83 7.90
C VAL A 115 26.72 8.11 7.18
N GLU A 116 27.43 8.54 6.14
CA GLU A 116 27.06 9.74 5.39
C GLU A 116 25.71 9.58 4.68
N ALA A 117 25.48 8.41 4.13
CA ALA A 117 24.21 8.05 3.51
C ALA A 117 24.00 6.52 3.49
N LEU A 118 22.76 6.11 3.35
CA LEU A 118 22.35 4.75 3.04
C LEU A 118 21.65 4.73 1.70
N ASP A 119 21.89 3.71 0.89
CA ASP A 119 21.11 3.47 -0.30
C ASP A 119 20.10 2.35 -0.05
N TYR A 120 18.87 2.51 -0.52
CA TYR A 120 17.80 1.52 -0.34
C TYR A 120 17.30 1.04 -1.69
N GLU A 121 17.45 -0.24 -1.94
CA GLU A 121 16.85 -0.95 -3.09
C GLU A 121 15.56 -1.63 -2.65
N ALA A 122 14.54 -1.66 -3.50
CA ALA A 122 13.29 -2.36 -3.21
C ALA A 122 12.69 -3.01 -4.45
N TYR A 123 12.05 -4.16 -4.28
CA TYR A 123 11.08 -4.66 -5.25
C TYR A 123 9.73 -3.97 -4.96
N VAL A 124 9.52 -2.80 -5.58
CA VAL A 124 8.49 -1.82 -5.21
C VAL A 124 7.09 -2.42 -5.15
N GLU A 125 6.67 -3.16 -6.17
CA GLU A 125 5.32 -3.73 -6.23
C GLU A 125 5.09 -4.74 -5.11
N MET A 126 6.06 -5.64 -4.91
CA MET A 126 5.99 -6.65 -3.86
C MET A 126 6.09 -6.02 -2.47
N ALA A 127 6.97 -5.03 -2.30
CA ALA A 127 7.12 -4.30 -1.04
C ALA A 127 5.82 -3.57 -0.67
N ARG A 128 5.19 -2.89 -1.62
CA ARG A 128 3.90 -2.21 -1.39
C ARG A 128 2.80 -3.19 -0.98
N ALA A 129 2.66 -4.32 -1.68
CA ALA A 129 1.69 -5.35 -1.33
C ALA A 129 1.96 -5.93 0.07
N LYS A 130 3.24 -6.17 0.40
CA LYS A 130 3.65 -6.70 1.70
C LYS A 130 3.38 -5.72 2.84
N LEU A 131 3.72 -4.44 2.66
CA LEU A 131 3.41 -3.38 3.63
C LEU A 131 1.91 -3.26 3.89
N HIS A 132 1.09 -3.34 2.84
CA HIS A 132 -0.36 -3.31 2.98
C HIS A 132 -0.87 -4.49 3.82
N ALA A 133 -0.44 -5.71 3.52
CA ALA A 133 -0.81 -6.91 4.27
C ALA A 133 -0.39 -6.82 5.74
N ILE A 134 0.85 -6.39 6.02
CA ILE A 134 1.33 -6.15 7.38
C ILE A 134 0.43 -5.13 8.10
N GLY A 135 0.09 -4.03 7.42
CA GLY A 135 -0.78 -2.99 7.97
C GLY A 135 -2.15 -3.52 8.38
N GLU A 136 -2.79 -4.32 7.53
CA GLU A 136 -4.10 -4.92 7.83
C GLU A 136 -4.04 -5.93 8.98
N GLU A 137 -3.06 -6.82 8.97
CA GLU A 137 -2.91 -7.85 10.00
C GLU A 137 -2.62 -7.22 11.38
N GLU A 138 -1.70 -6.25 11.46
CA GLU A 138 -1.38 -5.60 12.72
C GLU A 138 -2.50 -4.67 13.20
N ALA A 139 -3.24 -4.03 12.29
CA ALA A 139 -4.42 -3.28 12.67
C ALA A 139 -5.49 -4.17 13.30
N ALA A 140 -5.74 -5.33 12.74
CA ALA A 140 -6.68 -6.30 13.29
C ALA A 140 -6.20 -6.86 14.65
N ARG A 141 -4.89 -7.18 14.76
CA ARG A 141 -4.29 -7.77 15.98
C ARG A 141 -4.30 -6.80 17.16
N HIS A 142 -4.04 -5.52 16.90
CA HIS A 142 -3.88 -4.49 17.95
C HIS A 142 -5.09 -3.55 18.06
N GLY A 143 -6.16 -3.76 17.30
CA GLY A 143 -7.34 -2.90 17.34
C GLY A 143 -7.04 -1.46 16.90
N LEU A 144 -6.19 -1.28 15.89
CA LEU A 144 -5.83 0.05 15.40
C LEU A 144 -6.98 0.66 14.61
N CYS A 145 -7.15 1.97 14.74
CA CYS A 145 -8.13 2.73 13.98
C CYS A 145 -7.65 3.00 12.55
N ALA A 146 -6.36 3.36 12.42
CA ALA A 146 -5.72 3.60 11.13
C ALA A 146 -4.20 3.35 11.19
N VAL A 147 -3.63 3.01 10.03
CA VAL A 147 -2.21 2.68 9.83
C VAL A 147 -1.70 3.38 8.58
N ALA A 148 -0.47 3.88 8.63
CA ALA A 148 0.29 4.38 7.49
C ALA A 148 1.72 3.84 7.53
N LEU A 149 2.23 3.42 6.36
CA LEU A 149 3.54 2.81 6.18
C LEU A 149 4.19 3.42 4.94
N VAL A 150 5.26 4.19 5.13
CA VAL A 150 5.98 4.82 4.02
C VAL A 150 7.46 4.47 4.12
N HIS A 151 8.06 4.06 3.02
CA HIS A 151 9.49 3.75 2.95
C HIS A 151 10.15 4.46 1.76
N ARG A 152 11.34 5.03 2.00
CA ARG A 152 12.14 5.67 0.97
C ARG A 152 13.07 4.67 0.29
N THR A 153 13.28 4.84 -1.00
CA THR A 153 14.26 4.13 -1.83
C THR A 153 15.30 5.12 -2.35
N GLY A 154 16.40 4.58 -2.91
CA GLY A 154 17.55 5.39 -3.31
C GLY A 154 18.33 5.94 -2.12
N THR A 155 19.11 6.97 -2.35
CA THR A 155 20.04 7.50 -1.36
C THR A 155 19.33 8.33 -0.29
N VAL A 156 19.53 7.95 0.97
CA VAL A 156 18.98 8.63 2.16
C VAL A 156 20.15 9.20 2.97
N PRO A 157 20.30 10.52 3.02
CA PRO A 157 21.37 11.18 3.75
C PRO A 157 21.34 10.94 5.27
N LEU A 158 22.47 11.20 5.92
CA LEU A 158 22.57 11.18 7.40
C LEU A 158 21.48 12.06 8.02
N SER A 159 20.85 11.54 9.08
CA SER A 159 19.79 12.21 9.83
C SER A 159 18.46 12.43 9.07
N GLU A 160 18.30 11.84 7.89
CA GLU A 160 17.02 11.81 7.21
C GLU A 160 16.26 10.48 7.47
N PRO A 161 14.91 10.52 7.50
CA PRO A 161 14.12 9.31 7.67
C PRO A 161 14.10 8.46 6.40
N SER A 162 14.36 7.16 6.56
CA SER A 162 14.21 6.15 5.50
C SER A 162 12.86 5.43 5.57
N VAL A 163 12.23 5.41 6.72
CA VAL A 163 10.93 4.79 6.95
C VAL A 163 10.14 5.57 7.98
N ILE A 164 8.85 5.74 7.71
CA ILE A 164 7.89 6.28 8.68
C ILE A 164 6.74 5.30 8.81
N VAL A 165 6.43 4.94 10.06
CA VAL A 165 5.27 4.12 10.42
C VAL A 165 4.40 4.94 11.36
N ALA A 166 3.10 5.03 11.06
CA ALA A 166 2.15 5.66 11.95
C ALA A 166 0.98 4.72 12.25
N ALA A 167 0.55 4.71 13.49
CA ALA A 167 -0.59 3.95 13.97
C ALA A 167 -1.47 4.82 14.87
N SER A 168 -2.77 4.74 14.69
CA SER A 168 -3.75 5.35 15.61
C SER A 168 -4.63 4.29 16.25
N ALA A 169 -5.00 4.51 17.50
CA ALA A 169 -5.87 3.63 18.28
C ALA A 169 -6.69 4.41 19.30
N ALA A 170 -7.72 3.77 19.87
CA ALA A 170 -8.54 4.37 20.91
C ALA A 170 -7.70 4.78 22.15
N HIS A 171 -6.70 3.98 22.51
CA HIS A 171 -5.82 4.28 23.64
C HIS A 171 -4.35 4.12 23.26
N ARG A 172 -3.47 4.76 24.04
CA ARG A 172 -2.03 4.79 23.78
C ARG A 172 -1.34 3.42 23.82
N GLY A 173 -1.86 2.49 24.63
CA GLY A 173 -1.27 1.14 24.76
C GLY A 173 -1.25 0.40 23.43
N GLU A 174 -2.39 0.34 22.77
CA GLU A 174 -2.59 -0.30 21.46
C GLU A 174 -1.82 0.43 20.37
N ALA A 175 -1.81 1.78 20.39
CA ALA A 175 -1.08 2.57 19.42
C ALA A 175 0.44 2.32 19.48
N PHE A 176 1.04 2.27 20.69
CA PHE A 176 2.46 1.94 20.85
C PHE A 176 2.78 0.50 20.49
N ALA A 177 1.96 -0.45 20.93
CA ALA A 177 2.15 -1.88 20.61
C ALA A 177 2.05 -2.12 19.10
N GLY A 178 1.04 -1.54 18.45
CA GLY A 178 0.83 -1.67 17.02
C GLY A 178 1.93 -1.01 16.20
N ALA A 179 2.33 0.24 16.53
CA ALA A 179 3.41 0.92 15.81
C ALA A 179 4.74 0.15 15.91
N ARG A 180 5.05 -0.44 17.07
CA ARG A 180 6.22 -1.29 17.25
C ARG A 180 6.11 -2.55 16.39
N ALA A 181 5.00 -3.28 16.45
CA ALA A 181 4.80 -4.50 15.67
C ALA A 181 4.90 -4.23 14.17
N LEU A 182 4.32 -3.12 13.69
CA LEU A 182 4.41 -2.70 12.30
C LEU A 182 5.87 -2.52 11.85
N ILE A 183 6.68 -1.74 12.56
CA ILE A 183 8.07 -1.50 12.15
C ILE A 183 8.93 -2.75 12.28
N ASP A 184 8.72 -3.57 13.30
CA ASP A 184 9.47 -4.82 13.47
C ASP A 184 9.21 -5.76 12.28
N ARG A 185 7.94 -5.88 11.83
CA ARG A 185 7.56 -6.69 10.67
C ARG A 185 8.02 -6.10 9.34
N VAL A 186 7.91 -4.78 9.16
CA VAL A 186 8.42 -4.11 7.96
C VAL A 186 9.89 -4.44 7.75
N LYS A 187 10.71 -4.34 8.81
CA LYS A 187 12.15 -4.65 8.76
C LYS A 187 12.45 -6.13 8.53
N ALA A 188 11.59 -7.02 8.98
CA ALA A 188 11.80 -8.47 8.86
C ALA A 188 11.28 -9.05 7.53
N GLU A 189 10.23 -8.47 6.95
CA GLU A 189 9.46 -9.12 5.90
C GLU A 189 9.40 -8.34 4.58
N ALA A 190 9.61 -7.01 4.59
CA ALA A 190 9.53 -6.22 3.37
C ALA A 190 10.76 -6.48 2.47
N PRO A 191 10.56 -6.70 1.16
CA PRO A 191 11.67 -6.88 0.21
C PRO A 191 12.32 -5.52 -0.11
N ILE A 192 13.01 -4.97 0.89
CA ILE A 192 13.74 -3.70 0.86
C ILE A 192 15.13 -3.99 1.46
N TRP A 193 16.16 -3.65 0.71
CA TRP A 193 17.55 -3.92 1.09
C TRP A 193 18.30 -2.63 1.30
N LYS A 194 19.18 -2.66 2.30
CA LYS A 194 20.03 -1.54 2.68
C LYS A 194 21.45 -1.78 2.18
N VAL A 195 22.00 -0.79 1.49
CA VAL A 195 23.41 -0.75 1.08
C VAL A 195 24.08 0.42 1.82
N GLU A 196 25.15 0.15 2.55
CA GLU A 196 25.94 1.20 3.19
C GLU A 196 26.94 1.78 2.18
N LEU A 197 26.89 3.09 2.01
CA LEU A 197 27.85 3.83 1.20
C LEU A 197 29.01 4.23 2.11
N THR A 198 30.17 3.58 1.96
CA THR A 198 31.37 3.89 2.72
C THR A 198 32.42 4.49 1.80
N PRO A 199 33.44 5.24 2.32
CA PRO A 199 34.55 5.76 1.51
C PRO A 199 35.36 4.69 0.77
N GLU A 200 35.26 3.42 1.26
CA GLU A 200 35.96 2.27 0.69
C GLU A 200 35.11 1.53 -0.37
N GLY A 201 33.87 1.95 -0.58
CA GLY A 201 32.93 1.36 -1.55
C GLY A 201 31.60 0.96 -0.94
N GLU A 202 30.73 0.37 -1.78
CA GLU A 202 29.42 -0.12 -1.37
C GLU A 202 29.57 -1.40 -0.53
N GLN A 203 29.04 -1.40 0.68
CA GLN A 203 28.89 -2.61 1.51
C GLN A 203 27.39 -2.96 1.61
N ARG A 204 27.02 -4.11 1.06
CA ARG A 204 25.68 -4.66 1.29
C ARG A 204 25.58 -5.14 2.73
N VAL A 205 24.62 -4.61 3.48
CA VAL A 205 24.29 -5.13 4.80
C VAL A 205 23.47 -6.40 4.59
N GLU A 206 23.99 -7.53 5.08
CA GLU A 206 23.26 -8.81 5.03
C GLU A 206 21.92 -8.66 5.79
N GLY A 207 20.82 -8.70 5.03
CA GLY A 207 19.48 -8.79 5.59
C GLY A 207 19.19 -10.20 6.09
N VAL A 208 18.31 -10.32 7.07
CA VAL A 208 17.77 -11.63 7.47
C VAL A 208 16.83 -12.11 6.35
N LEU A 209 17.07 -13.33 5.86
CA LEU A 209 16.15 -13.94 4.88
C LEU A 209 14.76 -14.12 5.52
N PRO A 210 13.68 -13.73 4.84
CA PRO A 210 12.34 -14.01 5.31
C PRO A 210 12.17 -15.51 5.54
N SER A 211 11.57 -15.90 6.65
CA SER A 211 11.21 -17.30 6.90
C SER A 211 10.14 -17.74 5.88
N TRP A 212 10.37 -18.88 5.24
CA TRP A 212 9.36 -19.48 4.36
C TRP A 212 8.12 -19.83 5.18
N PRO A 213 6.90 -19.55 4.68
CA PRO A 213 5.70 -20.08 5.31
C PRO A 213 5.75 -21.60 5.25
N THR A 214 5.68 -22.24 6.41
CA THR A 214 5.53 -23.70 6.56
C THR A 214 4.11 -24.13 6.27
#